data_5705e6b034b17ee6d279ee01b8f87c71
#
_entry.id   5705e6b034b17ee6d279ee01b8f87c71
#
_cell.length_a   1.000
_cell.length_b   1.000
_cell.length_c   1.000
_cell.angle_alpha   90.00
_cell.angle_beta   90.00
_cell.angle_gamma   90.00
#
_symmetry.space_group_name_H-M   'P 1'
#
loop_
_entity.id
_entity.type
_entity.pdbx_description
1 polymer ?
#
loop_
_entity_poly.entity_id
_entity_poly.type
_entity_poly.pdbx_seq_one_letter_code
_entity_poly.pdbx_strand_id
1 'polypeptide(L)' 'MQCKACGSHNQTEFSAEINVHFPGMKNLDKPAVFVFPKFLLCLDCGFAEFTLREDELLLLDETRVSEMQVH' A
#
# COMPACT_ATOMS: atom_id res chain seq x y z
N MET A 1 13.99 -12.71 -11.82
CA MET A 1 13.15 -11.61 -12.32
C MET A 1 13.97 -10.34 -12.46
N GLN A 2 13.64 -9.54 -13.45
CA GLN A 2 14.33 -8.27 -13.66
C GLN A 2 13.51 -7.13 -13.13
N CYS A 3 14.19 -6.12 -12.61
CA CYS A 3 13.55 -4.88 -12.22
C CYS A 3 12.96 -4.18 -13.44
N LYS A 4 11.72 -3.75 -13.35
CA LYS A 4 11.04 -3.08 -14.47
C LYS A 4 11.60 -1.70 -14.74
N ALA A 5 12.27 -1.10 -13.78
CA ALA A 5 12.78 0.26 -13.90
C ALA A 5 14.22 0.28 -14.45
N CYS A 6 15.09 -0.61 -13.99
CA CYS A 6 16.50 -0.57 -14.38
C CYS A 6 17.04 -1.88 -14.97
N GLY A 7 16.27 -2.94 -14.96
CA GLY A 7 16.67 -4.23 -15.52
C GLY A 7 17.59 -5.06 -14.64
N SER A 8 17.87 -4.62 -13.44
CA SER A 8 18.72 -5.36 -12.51
C SER A 8 18.02 -6.63 -12.01
N HIS A 9 18.83 -7.63 -11.69
CA HIS A 9 18.33 -8.84 -11.05
C HIS A 9 18.44 -8.79 -9.52
N ASN A 10 18.90 -7.68 -8.97
CA ASN A 10 19.17 -7.54 -7.54
C ASN A 10 17.92 -7.11 -6.79
N GLN A 11 16.88 -7.95 -6.84
CA GLN A 11 15.61 -7.69 -6.19
C GLN A 11 15.44 -8.63 -5.00
N THR A 12 14.88 -8.09 -3.92
CA THR A 12 14.63 -8.86 -2.70
C THR A 12 13.22 -8.54 -2.19
N GLU A 13 12.56 -9.55 -1.67
CA GLU A 13 11.23 -9.40 -1.09
C GLU A 13 11.35 -9.04 0.38
N PHE A 14 10.61 -8.01 0.77
CA PHE A 14 10.53 -7.55 2.15
C PHE A 14 9.07 -7.48 2.58
N SER A 15 8.84 -7.51 3.89
CA SER A 15 7.52 -7.24 4.46
C SER A 15 7.42 -5.78 4.87
N ALA A 16 6.23 -5.23 4.78
CA ALA A 16 5.99 -3.83 5.14
C ALA A 16 4.71 -3.68 5.92
N GLU A 17 4.63 -2.58 6.65
CA GLU A 17 3.40 -2.09 7.25
C GLU A 17 3.13 -0.74 6.62
N ILE A 18 1.94 -0.59 6.03
CA ILE A 18 1.57 0.66 5.39
C ILE A 18 0.34 1.20 6.08
N ASN A 19 0.43 2.43 6.51
CA ASN A 19 -0.68 3.15 7.12
C ASN A 19 -1.32 4.02 6.05
N VAL A 20 -2.52 3.63 5.63
CA VAL A 20 -3.20 4.29 4.52
C VAL A 20 -4.05 5.43 5.03
N HIS A 21 -3.83 6.60 4.48
CA HIS A 21 -4.61 7.81 4.75
C HIS A 21 -5.44 8.15 3.52
N PHE A 22 -6.70 8.45 3.74
CA PHE A 22 -7.59 8.79 2.62
C PHE A 22 -7.46 10.28 2.28
N PRO A 23 -7.28 10.61 1.01
CA PRO A 23 -7.16 12.01 0.60
C PRO A 23 -8.42 12.81 0.96
N GLY A 24 -8.23 14.04 1.40
CA GLY A 24 -9.33 14.93 1.71
C GLY A 24 -10.00 14.71 3.05
N MET A 25 -9.52 13.77 3.84
CA MET A 25 -10.05 13.57 5.19
C MET A 25 -9.56 14.69 6.10
N LYS A 26 -10.49 15.33 6.76
CA LYS A 26 -10.17 16.43 7.68
C LYS A 26 -10.00 15.95 9.11
N ASN A 27 -10.56 14.81 9.41
CA ASN A 27 -10.55 14.29 10.77
C ASN A 27 -9.40 13.31 10.95
N LEU A 28 -8.32 13.79 11.51
CA LEU A 28 -7.12 12.99 11.74
C LEU A 28 -7.24 12.09 12.97
N ASP A 29 -8.33 12.19 13.70
CA ASP A 29 -8.56 11.34 14.88
C ASP A 29 -8.99 9.93 14.52
N LYS A 30 -9.43 9.72 13.28
CA LYS A 30 -9.88 8.40 12.87
C LYS A 30 -8.69 7.48 12.68
N PRO A 31 -8.82 6.23 13.13
CA PRO A 31 -7.74 5.28 12.91
C PRO A 31 -7.53 5.04 11.43
N ALA A 32 -6.29 5.09 11.02
CA ALA A 32 -5.93 4.78 9.66
C ALA A 32 -6.04 3.28 9.43
N VAL A 33 -6.15 2.90 8.18
CA VAL A 33 -6.17 1.50 7.81
C VAL A 33 -4.74 1.03 7.61
N PHE A 34 -4.35 -0.04 8.32
CA PHE A 34 -3.05 -0.66 8.14
C PHE A 34 -3.16 -1.83 7.20
N VAL A 35 -2.25 -1.92 6.26
CA VAL A 35 -2.12 -3.08 5.39
C VAL A 35 -0.70 -3.62 5.52
N PHE A 36 -0.55 -4.91 5.24
CA PHE A 36 0.71 -5.62 5.49
C PHE A 36 1.18 -6.34 4.23
N PRO A 37 1.52 -5.61 3.18
CA PRO A 37 1.95 -6.24 1.94
C PRO A 37 3.39 -6.71 2.03
N LYS A 38 3.71 -7.69 1.20
CA LYS A 38 5.09 -7.99 0.87
C LYS A 38 5.42 -7.24 -0.40
N PHE A 39 6.59 -6.64 -0.45
CA PHE A 39 6.99 -5.87 -1.61
C PHE A 39 8.32 -6.33 -2.14
N LEU A 40 8.49 -6.18 -3.43
CA LEU A 40 9.70 -6.54 -4.14
C LEU A 40 10.49 -5.26 -4.38
N LEU A 41 11.68 -5.18 -3.82
CA LEU A 41 12.51 -3.99 -3.89
C LEU A 41 13.77 -4.25 -4.68
N CYS A 42 14.03 -3.39 -5.67
CA CYS A 42 15.31 -3.41 -6.36
C CYS A 42 16.33 -2.67 -5.52
N LEU A 43 17.38 -3.37 -5.12
CA LEU A 43 18.42 -2.78 -4.27
C LEU A 43 19.38 -1.90 -5.03
N ASP A 44 19.31 -1.90 -6.36
CA ASP A 44 20.18 -1.07 -7.19
C ASP A 44 19.58 0.29 -7.51
N CYS A 45 18.26 0.36 -7.77
CA CYS A 45 17.63 1.63 -8.15
C CYS A 45 16.54 2.09 -7.19
N GLY A 46 16.11 1.24 -6.26
CA GLY A 46 15.09 1.59 -5.29
C GLY A 46 13.65 1.41 -5.76
N PHE A 47 13.43 0.89 -6.97
CA PHE A 47 12.08 0.63 -7.45
C PHE A 47 11.43 -0.45 -6.60
N ALA A 48 10.24 -0.17 -6.09
CA ALA A 48 9.49 -1.12 -5.27
C ALA A 48 8.10 -1.31 -5.83
N GLU A 49 7.59 -2.54 -5.78
CA GLU A 49 6.23 -2.82 -6.21
C GLU A 49 5.59 -3.85 -5.28
N PHE A 50 4.30 -3.72 -5.11
CA PHE A 50 3.54 -4.65 -4.30
C PHE A 50 2.08 -4.63 -4.73
N THR A 51 1.36 -5.67 -4.29
CA THR A 51 -0.09 -5.74 -4.47
C THR A 51 -0.72 -6.01 -3.13
N LEU A 52 -1.93 -5.51 -2.95
CA LEU A 52 -2.69 -5.77 -1.74
C LEU A 52 -3.57 -7.00 -1.94
N ARG A 53 -3.82 -7.72 -0.85
CA ARG A 53 -4.70 -8.87 -0.88
C ARG A 53 -6.15 -8.40 -1.00
N GLU A 54 -7.00 -9.32 -1.45
CA GLU A 54 -8.41 -9.01 -1.66
C GLU A 54 -9.10 -8.54 -0.38
N ASP A 55 -8.80 -9.16 0.75
CA ASP A 55 -9.38 -8.75 2.03
C ASP A 55 -8.95 -7.34 2.44
N GLU A 56 -7.73 -6.95 2.13
CA GLU A 56 -7.25 -5.61 2.39
C GLU A 56 -7.91 -4.58 1.47
N LEU A 57 -8.12 -4.96 0.22
CA LEU A 57 -8.82 -4.10 -0.73
C LEU A 57 -10.27 -3.85 -0.29
N LEU A 58 -10.94 -4.89 0.19
CA LEU A 58 -12.31 -4.76 0.68
C LEU A 58 -12.36 -3.84 1.89
N LEU A 59 -11.42 -3.97 2.80
CA LEU A 59 -11.37 -3.13 3.98
C LEU A 59 -11.19 -1.65 3.61
N LEU A 60 -10.31 -1.37 2.66
CA LEU A 60 -10.08 0.00 2.19
C LEU A 60 -11.31 0.56 1.49
N ASP A 61 -11.97 -0.25 0.67
CA ASP A 61 -13.15 0.18 -0.06
C ASP A 61 -14.32 0.47 0.88
N GLU A 62 -14.55 -0.40 1.86
CA GLU A 62 -15.59 -0.20 2.85
C GLU A 62 -15.35 1.04 3.70
N THR A 63 -14.12 1.26 4.11
CA THR A 63 -13.76 2.43 4.91
C THR A 63 -13.97 3.70 4.10
N ARG A 64 -13.55 3.69 2.84
CA ARG A 64 -13.73 4.84 1.95
C ARG A 64 -15.20 5.19 1.76
N VAL A 65 -16.03 4.17 1.51
CA VAL A 65 -17.47 4.38 1.31
C VAL A 65 -18.13 4.93 2.57
N SER A 66 -17.74 4.40 3.73
CA SER A 66 -18.26 4.86 5.00
C SER A 66 -17.95 6.33 5.24
N GLU A 67 -16.73 6.77 4.92
CA GLU A 67 -16.32 8.17 5.05
C GLU A 67 -17.07 9.07 4.09
N MET A 68 -17.34 8.60 2.89
CA MET A 68 -18.07 9.38 1.90
C MET A 68 -19.54 9.59 2.24
N GLN A 69 -20.10 8.73 3.07
CA GLN A 69 -21.51 8.80 3.46
C GLN A 69 -21.74 9.68 4.68
N VAL A 70 -20.68 10.09 5.35
CA VAL A 70 -20.78 10.96 6.53
C VAL A 70 -20.76 12.40 6.07
N HIS A 71 -21.83 13.07 6.26
CA HIS A 71 -21.97 14.48 5.89
C HIS A 71 -22.27 15.34 7.08
#